data_481dcd8236bae636df52e7e4b01a8507
#
_entry.id   481dcd8236bae636df52e7e4b01a8507
#
_cell.length_a   1.000
_cell.length_b   1.000
_cell.length_c   1.000
_cell.angle_alpha   90.00
_cell.angle_beta   90.00
_cell.angle_gamma   90.00
#
_symmetry.space_group_name_H-M   'P 1'
#
loop_
_entity.id
_entity.type
_entity.pdbx_description
1 polymer ?
#
loop_
_entity_poly.entity_id
_entity_poly.type
_entity_poly.pdbx_seq_one_letter_code
_entity_poly.pdbx_strand_id
1 'polypeptide(L)'
;MGLASTSAVHHHLQILEREGYLERGAAQSRAIRLTPTAALRLGLTSELVPQSPVSDAHILPIIGEIAAGGPIEAYQDATETMAVPELLAPSGDAYVLKVRGDSMIDAHIADGDFVLIRPQSTARNGDIVVAQVEDNGVTLKAFYKEQGRIRLQTANANYPPQFYDDVRIQGKLIGVIRRLD
;
A
#
# COMPACT_ATOMS: atom_id res chain seq x y z
N MET A 1 -46.00 -19.90 -12.35
CA MET A 1 -46.56 -20.02 -10.98
C MET A 1 -46.52 -18.60 -10.37
N GLY A 2 -47.71 -17.98 -10.18
CA GLY A 2 -47.78 -16.64 -9.61
C GLY A 2 -47.59 -16.71 -8.09
N LEU A 3 -46.73 -15.82 -7.57
CA LEU A 3 -46.62 -15.62 -6.13
C LEU A 3 -47.92 -14.99 -5.63
N ALA A 4 -48.67 -15.74 -4.83
CA ALA A 4 -50.03 -15.44 -4.50
C ALA A 4 -50.25 -14.33 -3.44
N SER A 5 -49.19 -13.67 -2.94
CA SER A 5 -49.30 -12.61 -1.93
C SER A 5 -48.04 -11.76 -1.79
N THR A 6 -48.18 -10.45 -1.71
CA THR A 6 -47.10 -9.50 -1.36
C THR A 6 -46.45 -9.81 -0.01
N SER A 7 -47.19 -10.42 0.92
CA SER A 7 -46.73 -10.90 2.21
C SER A 7 -45.68 -12.03 2.10
N ALA A 8 -45.89 -12.98 1.17
CA ALA A 8 -44.96 -14.09 0.95
C ALA A 8 -43.62 -13.58 0.35
N VAL A 9 -43.69 -12.63 -0.59
CA VAL A 9 -42.48 -11.99 -1.17
C VAL A 9 -41.69 -11.26 -0.07
N HIS A 10 -42.35 -10.50 0.77
CA HIS A 10 -41.72 -9.78 1.87
C HIS A 10 -41.03 -10.73 2.85
N HIS A 11 -41.69 -11.83 3.20
CA HIS A 11 -41.12 -12.83 4.09
C HIS A 11 -39.84 -13.46 3.51
N HIS A 12 -39.85 -13.84 2.22
CA HIS A 12 -38.66 -14.39 1.56
C HIS A 12 -37.50 -13.40 1.47
N LEU A 13 -37.80 -12.11 1.20
CA LEU A 13 -36.76 -11.07 1.18
C LEU A 13 -36.13 -10.88 2.56
N GLN A 14 -36.92 -10.94 3.65
CA GLN A 14 -36.38 -10.88 5.01
C GLN A 14 -35.48 -12.07 5.36
N ILE A 15 -35.82 -13.28 4.89
CA ILE A 15 -34.98 -14.46 5.08
C ILE A 15 -33.65 -14.26 4.35
N LEU A 16 -33.66 -13.85 3.09
CA LEU A 16 -32.45 -13.64 2.30
C LEU A 16 -31.57 -12.51 2.88
N GLU A 17 -32.17 -11.48 3.45
CA GLU A 17 -31.47 -10.41 4.15
C GLU A 17 -30.81 -10.93 5.45
N ARG A 18 -31.52 -11.72 6.24
CA ARG A 18 -31.01 -12.36 7.46
C ARG A 18 -29.89 -13.37 7.18
N GLU A 19 -29.98 -14.11 6.10
CA GLU A 19 -28.97 -15.08 5.66
C GLU A 19 -27.78 -14.40 4.94
N GLY A 20 -27.78 -13.05 4.81
CA GLY A 20 -26.69 -12.29 4.22
C GLY A 20 -26.57 -12.36 2.70
N TYR A 21 -27.66 -12.72 2.00
CA TYR A 21 -27.70 -12.71 0.54
C TYR A 21 -28.11 -11.36 -0.04
N LEU A 22 -28.90 -10.60 0.71
CA LEU A 22 -29.42 -9.29 0.29
C LEU A 22 -29.08 -8.21 1.33
N GLU A 23 -28.93 -6.98 0.86
CA GLU A 23 -28.82 -5.78 1.68
C GLU A 23 -29.74 -4.67 1.16
N ARG A 24 -30.21 -3.79 2.05
CA ARG A 24 -30.99 -2.59 1.70
C ARG A 24 -30.07 -1.38 1.63
N GLY A 25 -30.14 -0.66 0.53
CA GLY A 25 -29.36 0.57 0.37
C GLY A 25 -29.82 1.67 1.32
N ALA A 26 -28.90 2.31 2.03
CA ALA A 26 -29.17 3.36 3.01
C ALA A 26 -29.83 4.64 2.44
N ALA A 27 -29.70 4.89 1.15
CA ALA A 27 -30.16 6.12 0.50
C ALA A 27 -31.54 6.00 -0.19
N GLN A 28 -32.04 4.79 -0.44
CA GLN A 28 -33.34 4.56 -1.06
C GLN A 28 -33.97 3.32 -0.44
N SER A 29 -34.99 3.48 0.36
CA SER A 29 -35.71 2.43 1.11
C SER A 29 -36.29 1.28 0.28
N ARG A 30 -36.19 1.34 -1.06
CA ARG A 30 -36.69 0.34 -2.02
C ARG A 30 -35.59 -0.36 -2.82
N ALA A 31 -34.31 0.04 -2.65
CA ALA A 31 -33.23 -0.59 -3.37
C ALA A 31 -32.75 -1.84 -2.62
N ILE A 32 -33.02 -3.01 -3.18
CA ILE A 32 -32.52 -4.28 -2.71
C ILE A 32 -31.32 -4.66 -3.58
N ARG A 33 -30.20 -5.03 -2.96
CA ARG A 33 -28.95 -5.42 -3.64
C ARG A 33 -28.51 -6.80 -3.17
N LEU A 34 -27.88 -7.57 -4.06
CA LEU A 34 -27.13 -8.76 -3.67
C LEU A 34 -25.86 -8.36 -2.92
N THR A 35 -25.56 -9.07 -1.84
CA THR A 35 -24.26 -8.88 -1.17
C THR A 35 -23.12 -9.44 -2.04
N PRO A 36 -21.89 -8.93 -1.93
CA PRO A 36 -20.73 -9.47 -2.64
C PRO A 36 -20.52 -10.97 -2.40
N THR A 37 -20.74 -11.41 -1.17
CA THR A 37 -20.65 -12.83 -0.77
C THR A 37 -21.70 -13.70 -1.48
N ALA A 38 -22.92 -13.19 -1.63
CA ALA A 38 -23.97 -13.90 -2.34
C ALA A 38 -23.69 -13.98 -3.84
N ALA A 39 -23.23 -12.89 -4.45
CA ALA A 39 -22.84 -12.87 -5.86
C ALA A 39 -21.73 -13.89 -6.17
N LEU A 40 -20.73 -13.98 -5.30
CA LEU A 40 -19.64 -14.95 -5.43
C LEU A 40 -20.15 -16.40 -5.31
N ARG A 41 -21.04 -16.70 -4.34
CA ARG A 41 -21.62 -18.04 -4.15
C ARG A 41 -22.51 -18.48 -5.31
N LEU A 42 -23.16 -17.55 -5.97
CA LEU A 42 -24.04 -17.79 -7.12
C LEU A 42 -23.27 -17.85 -8.44
N GLY A 43 -21.94 -17.68 -8.44
CA GLY A 43 -21.11 -17.66 -9.65
C GLY A 43 -21.41 -16.46 -10.57
N LEU A 44 -22.04 -15.42 -10.04
CA LEU A 44 -22.35 -14.20 -10.76
C LEU A 44 -21.07 -13.37 -10.81
N THR A 45 -20.30 -13.57 -11.86
CA THR A 45 -19.06 -12.80 -12.09
C THR A 45 -19.36 -11.37 -12.49
N SER A 46 -18.61 -10.46 -11.92
CA SER A 46 -18.24 -9.08 -12.34
C SER A 46 -19.32 -8.06 -12.74
N GLU A 47 -20.43 -8.44 -13.36
CA GLU A 47 -21.41 -7.45 -13.84
C GLU A 47 -22.46 -7.03 -12.79
N LEU A 48 -22.64 -7.81 -11.71
CA LEU A 48 -23.61 -7.53 -10.66
C LEU A 48 -22.99 -7.18 -9.31
N VAL A 49 -21.68 -7.31 -9.16
CA VAL A 49 -20.97 -6.70 -8.02
C VAL A 49 -21.02 -5.20 -8.26
N PRO A 50 -21.70 -4.40 -7.40
CA PRO A 50 -21.53 -2.96 -7.50
C PRO A 50 -20.03 -2.73 -7.49
N GLN A 51 -19.48 -2.21 -8.57
CA GLN A 51 -18.16 -1.62 -8.51
C GLN A 51 -18.32 -0.55 -7.45
N SER A 52 -17.85 -0.84 -6.23
CA SER A 52 -17.56 0.22 -5.28
C SER A 52 -16.81 1.25 -6.11
N PRO A 53 -17.21 2.54 -6.11
CA PRO A 53 -16.45 3.55 -6.83
C PRO A 53 -15.00 3.22 -6.49
N VAL A 54 -14.17 3.05 -7.53
CA VAL A 54 -12.75 2.74 -7.37
C VAL A 54 -12.30 3.69 -6.29
N SER A 55 -12.13 3.16 -5.09
CA SER A 55 -11.84 3.92 -3.89
C SER A 55 -10.69 4.83 -4.26
N ASP A 56 -10.78 6.08 -3.95
CA ASP A 56 -9.90 7.16 -4.31
C ASP A 56 -8.46 6.70 -4.38
N ALA A 57 -7.97 6.49 -5.61
CA ALA A 57 -6.57 6.16 -5.81
C ALA A 57 -5.78 7.46 -5.68
N HIS A 58 -4.82 7.49 -4.80
CA HIS A 58 -3.88 8.58 -4.71
C HIS A 58 -2.90 8.51 -5.89
N ILE A 59 -2.79 9.59 -6.63
CA ILE A 59 -1.77 9.71 -7.68
C ILE A 59 -0.49 10.21 -7.01
N LEU A 60 0.48 9.32 -6.83
CA LEU A 60 1.74 9.62 -6.18
C LEU A 60 2.85 9.81 -7.20
N PRO A 61 3.75 10.80 -7.03
CA PRO A 61 4.89 10.99 -7.91
C PRO A 61 5.94 9.89 -7.69
N ILE A 62 6.53 9.40 -8.77
CA ILE A 62 7.74 8.56 -8.74
C ILE A 62 8.92 9.52 -8.86
N ILE A 63 9.63 9.77 -7.76
CA ILE A 63 10.65 10.83 -7.71
C ILE A 63 12.06 10.36 -8.00
N GLY A 64 12.28 9.05 -8.18
CA GLY A 64 13.59 8.54 -8.52
C GLY A 64 13.80 7.07 -8.19
N GLU A 65 15.06 6.64 -8.35
CA GLU A 65 15.52 5.31 -7.96
C GLU A 65 16.37 5.40 -6.70
N ILE A 66 16.16 4.44 -5.78
CA ILE A 66 16.95 4.33 -4.56
C ILE A 66 17.85 3.11 -4.63
N ALA A 67 19.15 3.34 -4.62
CA ALA A 67 20.14 2.28 -4.67
C ALA A 67 20.52 1.80 -3.27
N ALA A 68 20.97 0.56 -3.19
CA ALA A 68 21.63 0.02 -2.01
C ALA A 68 23.03 0.65 -1.86
N GLY A 69 23.11 1.85 -1.28
CA GLY A 69 24.38 2.49 -0.95
C GLY A 69 24.93 3.50 -1.97
N GLY A 70 24.10 4.02 -2.86
CA GLY A 70 24.44 5.10 -3.79
C GLY A 70 23.55 6.34 -3.62
N PRO A 71 23.90 7.48 -4.24
CA PRO A 71 23.01 8.63 -4.28
C PRO A 71 21.70 8.27 -4.97
N ILE A 72 20.60 8.90 -4.55
CA ILE A 72 19.35 8.83 -5.32
C ILE A 72 19.64 9.49 -6.67
N GLU A 73 19.46 8.74 -7.73
CA GLU A 73 19.27 9.32 -9.05
C GLU A 73 17.85 9.89 -9.09
N ALA A 74 17.69 11.14 -8.64
CA ALA A 74 16.42 11.84 -8.76
C ALA A 74 16.11 12.03 -10.24
N TYR A 75 14.91 11.65 -10.65
CA TYR A 75 14.42 12.03 -11.97
C TYR A 75 14.29 13.57 -12.00
N GLN A 76 15.04 14.23 -12.88
CA GLN A 76 15.03 15.70 -13.01
C GLN A 76 13.64 16.24 -13.40
N ASP A 77 12.78 15.37 -13.95
CA ASP A 77 11.37 15.65 -14.20
C ASP A 77 10.55 14.47 -13.63
N ALA A 78 9.99 14.65 -12.44
CA ALA A 78 9.05 13.68 -11.85
C ALA A 78 7.70 13.71 -12.62
N THR A 79 7.76 13.37 -13.92
CA THR A 79 6.57 13.26 -14.78
C THR A 79 5.86 11.93 -14.62
N GLU A 80 6.54 10.92 -14.09
CA GLU A 80 5.94 9.61 -13.85
C GLU A 80 5.17 9.61 -12.53
N THR A 81 3.96 9.07 -12.58
CA THR A 81 3.10 8.93 -11.41
C THR A 81 2.57 7.51 -11.31
N MET A 82 2.19 7.12 -10.11
CA MET A 82 1.56 5.82 -9.82
C MET A 82 0.22 6.03 -9.12
N ALA A 83 -0.82 5.38 -9.63
CA ALA A 83 -2.10 5.29 -8.93
C ALA A 83 -2.01 4.22 -7.84
N VAL A 84 -2.14 4.63 -6.59
CA VAL A 84 -2.02 3.77 -5.41
C VAL A 84 -3.35 3.76 -4.66
N PRO A 85 -3.93 2.57 -4.37
CA PRO A 85 -5.15 2.48 -3.57
C PRO A 85 -4.99 3.17 -2.21
N GLU A 86 -6.03 3.85 -1.73
CA GLU A 86 -6.06 4.55 -0.44
C GLU A 86 -5.64 3.64 0.73
N LEU A 87 -5.97 2.35 0.65
CA LEU A 87 -5.55 1.35 1.64
C LEU A 87 -4.02 1.30 1.85
N LEU A 88 -3.23 1.54 0.80
CA LEU A 88 -1.76 1.50 0.84
C LEU A 88 -1.14 2.87 1.08
N ALA A 89 -1.85 3.95 0.78
CA ALA A 89 -1.40 5.32 0.98
C ALA A 89 -2.46 6.09 1.78
N PRO A 90 -2.64 5.78 3.08
CA PRO A 90 -3.57 6.52 3.91
C PRO A 90 -3.17 7.98 3.98
N SER A 91 -4.16 8.85 4.01
CA SER A 91 -4.16 10.31 3.94
C SER A 91 -2.85 10.99 4.37
N GLY A 92 -2.24 11.74 3.46
CA GLY A 92 -1.05 12.55 3.67
C GLY A 92 -0.14 12.54 2.45
N ASP A 93 0.88 13.36 2.50
CA ASP A 93 1.91 13.39 1.48
C ASP A 93 2.66 12.06 1.45
N ALA A 94 2.80 11.47 0.28
CA ALA A 94 3.60 10.28 0.03
C ALA A 94 4.23 10.37 -1.35
N TYR A 95 5.31 9.63 -1.55
CA TYR A 95 5.96 9.51 -2.84
C TYR A 95 6.44 8.08 -3.07
N VAL A 96 6.80 7.77 -4.29
CA VAL A 96 7.26 6.47 -4.72
C VAL A 96 8.72 6.54 -5.15
N LEU A 97 9.49 5.52 -4.76
CA LEU A 97 10.84 5.28 -5.27
C LEU A 97 10.89 3.90 -5.89
N LYS A 98 11.66 3.73 -6.95
CA LYS A 98 11.99 2.43 -7.51
C LYS A 98 13.25 1.88 -6.85
N VAL A 99 13.22 0.65 -6.42
CA VAL A 99 14.35 0.00 -5.73
C VAL A 99 15.34 -0.52 -6.76
N ARG A 100 16.64 -0.27 -6.50
CA ARG A 100 17.75 -0.92 -7.18
C ARG A 100 18.57 -1.74 -6.20
N GLY A 101 18.91 -2.97 -6.59
CA GLY A 101 19.72 -3.88 -5.81
C GLY A 101 18.94 -4.70 -4.80
N ASP A 102 19.66 -5.50 -4.04
CA ASP A 102 19.13 -6.60 -3.21
C ASP A 102 19.43 -6.45 -1.72
N SER A 103 19.91 -5.29 -1.27
CA SER A 103 20.33 -5.09 0.13
C SER A 103 19.21 -5.24 1.16
N MET A 104 17.94 -5.29 0.72
CA MET A 104 16.76 -5.45 1.57
C MET A 104 15.92 -6.69 1.21
N ILE A 105 16.53 -7.67 0.54
CA ILE A 105 15.82 -8.85 0.01
C ILE A 105 15.20 -9.69 1.13
N ASP A 106 15.86 -9.83 2.29
CA ASP A 106 15.34 -10.59 3.43
C ASP A 106 14.19 -9.86 4.14
N ALA A 107 14.00 -8.57 3.86
CA ALA A 107 12.80 -7.82 4.21
C ALA A 107 11.73 -7.84 3.09
N HIS A 108 11.88 -8.76 2.13
CA HIS A 108 11.00 -8.93 0.99
C HIS A 108 10.91 -7.71 0.04
N ILE A 109 11.95 -6.89 0.02
CA ILE A 109 12.11 -5.76 -0.91
C ILE A 109 13.19 -6.13 -1.91
N ALA A 110 12.80 -6.30 -3.18
CA ALA A 110 13.68 -6.76 -4.25
C ALA A 110 13.99 -5.65 -5.25
N ASP A 111 14.99 -5.91 -6.10
CA ASP A 111 15.30 -5.07 -7.25
C ASP A 111 14.07 -4.90 -8.14
N GLY A 112 13.81 -3.67 -8.61
CA GLY A 112 12.66 -3.33 -9.45
C GLY A 112 11.34 -3.08 -8.69
N ASP A 113 11.27 -3.31 -7.38
CA ASP A 113 10.09 -2.96 -6.58
C ASP A 113 9.86 -1.45 -6.54
N PHE A 114 8.60 -1.07 -6.34
CA PHE A 114 8.22 0.30 -5.99
C PHE A 114 7.93 0.37 -4.50
N VAL A 115 8.59 1.30 -3.80
CA VAL A 115 8.40 1.53 -2.37
C VAL A 115 7.65 2.84 -2.14
N LEU A 116 6.60 2.79 -1.33
CA LEU A 116 5.83 3.95 -0.92
C LEU A 116 6.46 4.53 0.33
N ILE A 117 6.79 5.80 0.27
CA ILE A 117 7.47 6.51 1.34
C ILE A 117 6.59 7.64 1.86
N ARG A 118 6.38 7.66 3.16
CA ARG A 118 5.78 8.80 3.86
C ARG A 118 6.89 9.73 4.33
N PRO A 119 6.90 11.02 3.92
CA PRO A 119 7.86 12.00 4.38
C PRO A 119 7.79 12.17 5.91
N GLN A 120 8.90 12.04 6.57
CA GLN A 120 9.06 12.32 8.01
C GLN A 120 10.54 12.43 8.35
N SER A 121 10.85 13.17 9.42
CA SER A 121 12.23 13.40 9.88
C SER A 121 12.65 12.54 11.07
N THR A 122 11.75 11.66 11.55
CA THR A 122 12.00 10.81 12.72
C THR A 122 11.70 9.36 12.41
N ALA A 123 12.38 8.43 13.11
CA ALA A 123 12.17 7.01 12.97
C ALA A 123 12.28 6.30 14.33
N ARG A 124 11.68 5.14 14.45
CA ARG A 124 11.81 4.22 15.57
C ARG A 124 12.71 3.05 15.19
N ASN A 125 13.33 2.41 16.16
CA ASN A 125 14.12 1.22 15.92
C ASN A 125 13.28 0.14 15.22
N GLY A 126 13.83 -0.38 14.11
CA GLY A 126 13.18 -1.34 13.24
C GLY A 126 12.38 -0.74 12.08
N ASP A 127 12.14 0.57 12.04
CA ASP A 127 11.54 1.21 10.89
C ASP A 127 12.46 1.10 9.67
N ILE A 128 11.90 0.77 8.50
CA ILE A 128 12.62 0.88 7.23
C ILE A 128 12.45 2.31 6.73
N VAL A 129 13.57 2.98 6.49
CA VAL A 129 13.61 4.41 6.20
C VAL A 129 14.44 4.74 4.97
N VAL A 130 14.10 5.85 4.36
CA VAL A 130 14.97 6.57 3.43
C VAL A 130 15.82 7.51 4.27
N ALA A 131 17.11 7.23 4.33
CA ALA A 131 18.08 7.99 5.11
C ALA A 131 19.13 8.61 4.19
N GLN A 132 19.38 9.91 4.37
CA GLN A 132 20.52 10.60 3.78
C GLN A 132 21.70 10.45 4.74
N VAL A 133 22.80 9.94 4.21
CA VAL A 133 24.07 9.76 4.91
C VAL A 133 25.09 10.81 4.40
N GLU A 134 26.28 10.83 4.97
CA GLU A 134 27.39 11.68 4.54
C GLU A 134 27.59 11.57 3.02
N ASP A 135 28.14 12.62 2.40
CA ASP A 135 28.40 12.72 0.96
C ASP A 135 27.17 12.68 0.03
N ASN A 136 26.00 13.13 0.53
CA ASN A 136 24.73 13.13 -0.20
C ASN A 136 24.19 11.77 -0.64
N GLY A 137 24.72 10.69 -0.13
CA GLY A 137 24.20 9.34 -0.37
C GLY A 137 22.83 9.18 0.29
N VAL A 138 21.87 8.61 -0.44
CA VAL A 138 20.56 8.25 0.12
C VAL A 138 20.34 6.76 -0.01
N THR A 139 19.86 6.13 1.05
CA THR A 139 19.73 4.68 1.12
C THR A 139 18.44 4.25 1.81
N LEU A 140 17.94 3.05 1.45
CA LEU A 140 16.81 2.40 2.11
C LEU A 140 17.35 1.30 3.04
N LYS A 141 17.18 1.47 4.36
CA LYS A 141 17.69 0.54 5.39
C LYS A 141 16.75 0.51 6.59
N ALA A 142 16.89 -0.54 7.41
CA ALA A 142 16.27 -0.56 8.73
C ALA A 142 17.08 0.31 9.70
N PHE A 143 16.40 1.21 10.37
CA PHE A 143 16.98 2.20 11.28
C PHE A 143 17.04 1.66 12.71
N TYR A 144 18.18 1.84 13.37
CA TYR A 144 18.38 1.60 14.80
C TYR A 144 19.23 2.69 15.42
N LYS A 145 18.78 3.22 16.55
CA LYS A 145 19.56 4.16 17.36
C LYS A 145 20.06 3.41 18.60
N GLU A 146 21.38 3.27 18.70
CA GLU A 146 22.05 2.46 19.72
C GLU A 146 23.20 3.25 20.34
N GLN A 147 23.20 3.42 21.66
CA GLN A 147 24.31 4.01 22.44
C GLN A 147 24.88 5.32 21.84
N GLY A 148 24.01 6.18 21.27
CA GLY A 148 24.40 7.45 20.69
C GLY A 148 24.84 7.40 19.23
N ARG A 149 24.90 6.23 18.61
CA ARG A 149 25.16 6.04 17.18
C ARG A 149 23.93 5.54 16.44
N ILE A 150 23.91 5.72 15.14
CA ILE A 150 22.86 5.22 14.27
C ILE A 150 23.41 4.05 13.47
N ARG A 151 22.73 2.91 13.57
CA ARG A 151 22.97 1.76 12.73
C ARG A 151 21.92 1.68 11.65
N LEU A 152 22.34 1.71 10.39
CA LEU A 152 21.53 1.42 9.22
C LEU A 152 21.76 -0.04 8.83
N GLN A 153 20.77 -0.88 9.12
CA GLN A 153 20.85 -2.31 8.93
C GLN A 153 20.33 -2.71 7.56
N THR A 154 21.12 -3.46 6.83
CA THR A 154 20.71 -4.17 5.62
C THR A 154 19.87 -5.38 5.99
N ALA A 155 18.94 -5.76 5.14
CA ALA A 155 18.23 -7.04 5.23
C ALA A 155 18.73 -7.96 4.11
N ASN A 156 20.02 -8.26 4.14
CA ASN A 156 20.71 -9.21 3.28
C ASN A 156 22.06 -9.52 3.93
N ALA A 157 22.31 -10.80 4.19
CA ALA A 157 23.53 -11.27 4.88
C ALA A 157 24.84 -10.94 4.13
N ASN A 158 24.76 -10.66 2.82
CA ASN A 158 25.92 -10.30 2.01
C ASN A 158 26.42 -8.86 2.25
N TYR A 159 25.64 -8.03 2.95
CA TYR A 159 25.98 -6.64 3.21
C TYR A 159 26.04 -6.38 4.71
N PRO A 160 27.18 -5.89 5.23
CA PRO A 160 27.28 -5.55 6.65
C PRO A 160 26.44 -4.32 7.00
N PRO A 161 26.03 -4.16 8.27
CA PRO A 161 25.40 -2.93 8.74
C PRO A 161 26.38 -1.77 8.67
N GLN A 162 25.86 -0.58 8.50
CA GLN A 162 26.62 0.67 8.46
C GLN A 162 26.31 1.51 9.71
N PHE A 163 27.34 2.17 10.24
CA PHE A 163 27.25 2.95 11.48
C PHE A 163 27.61 4.43 11.20
N TYR A 164 26.76 5.34 11.69
CA TYR A 164 26.91 6.77 11.53
C TYR A 164 26.72 7.47 12.86
N ASP A 165 27.34 8.63 13.03
CA ASP A 165 27.11 9.47 14.20
C ASP A 165 25.79 10.25 14.05
N ASP A 166 25.42 10.60 12.82
CA ASP A 166 24.14 11.21 12.48
C ASP A 166 23.69 10.82 11.08
N VAL A 167 22.36 10.77 10.85
CA VAL A 167 21.74 10.62 9.54
C VAL A 167 20.48 11.47 9.45
N ARG A 168 20.19 11.97 8.27
CA ARG A 168 18.96 12.71 8.04
C ARG A 168 17.89 11.76 7.50
N ILE A 169 16.86 11.49 8.31
CA ILE A 169 15.70 10.73 7.86
C ILE A 169 14.87 11.61 6.91
N GLN A 170 14.58 11.10 5.72
CA GLN A 170 13.74 11.75 4.71
C GLN A 170 12.33 11.17 4.65
N GLY A 171 12.16 9.93 5.07
CA GLY A 171 10.85 9.29 5.10
C GLY A 171 10.91 7.87 5.61
N LYS A 172 9.72 7.31 5.84
CA LYS A 172 9.50 5.94 6.29
C LYS A 172 8.77 5.14 5.23
N LEU A 173 9.20 3.91 5.02
CA LEU A 173 8.49 2.91 4.21
C LEU A 173 7.11 2.63 4.80
N ILE A 174 6.08 2.72 3.96
CA ILE A 174 4.69 2.39 4.32
C ILE A 174 4.08 1.30 3.46
N GLY A 175 4.68 0.98 2.32
CA GLY A 175 4.20 -0.07 1.43
C GLY A 175 5.22 -0.45 0.36
N VAL A 176 5.02 -1.64 -0.21
CA VAL A 176 5.81 -2.15 -1.35
C VAL A 176 4.84 -2.62 -2.41
N ILE A 177 5.09 -2.25 -3.65
CA ILE A 177 4.33 -2.69 -4.82
C ILE A 177 5.30 -3.39 -5.76
N ARG A 178 4.97 -4.62 -6.13
CA ARG A 178 5.72 -5.42 -7.09
C ARG A 178 4.85 -5.80 -8.27
N ARG A 179 5.36 -5.54 -9.47
CA ARG A 179 4.79 -6.07 -10.70
C ARG A 179 5.48 -7.40 -11.02
N LEU A 180 4.69 -8.44 -11.16
CA LEU A 180 5.17 -9.75 -11.63
C LEU A 180 4.85 -9.84 -13.14
N ASP A 181 5.89 -10.03 -13.94
CA ASP A 181 5.74 -10.20 -15.39
C ASP A 181 5.45 -11.66 -15.75
#